data_e0e14096d4c65194b22f649da1e334ad
#
_entry.id   e0e14096d4c65194b22f649da1e334ad
#
_cell.length_a   1.000
_cell.length_b   1.000
_cell.length_c   1.000
_cell.angle_alpha   90.00
_cell.angle_beta   90.00
_cell.angle_gamma   90.00
#
_symmetry.space_group_name_H-M   'P 1'
#
loop_
_entity.id
_entity.type
_entity.pdbx_description
1 polymer ?
#
loop_
_entity_poly.entity_id
_entity_poly.type
_entity_poly.pdbx_seq_one_letter_code
_entity_poly.pdbx_strand_id
1 'polypeptide(L)'
;MLLEISIKNFAIIEAISLNFEKGMTVLTGETGAGKSIIIDAMNMMLGARATTDVIRHGAAKAEIEGLFSIENSRALQEIFDEQGLELGDEIIIRREILQNGRSVSRINGQMVNLSVLRSIGQHLVDIHGQHDQEELMRPQLHIQMLDEFGNADFLELKQGYQEHFDAYRLMRKQLFEIKKNQEEHKARIEMLEFQMAEIESAALQPSEDIKLTQERDKLLNYKNIADTLTNAYAMLDNEEFSSLANVRSAMNDMESLEEYDPEYREISTSLSESYYVLEDVTKRLEDIIEDLDFDGNRLMQIESRLDLIHAITRKYGGSVDDVLLYLAKITEEYNLLTGNNLSSEDMEAELKKLEVSLVDLAGQLSSARHKLAQQLENEIQQELKDLYMDKARFQVQFTKGKFSLEGNEAVEFYISTNPGEDFKPLVKVASGGELSRLMLAIKSAFSRREGKTSIVFDEVDTGVSGRVAQAIAQKIYKIGQHGQVLAISHLPQVIAIADYQFFIEKISDTHSTVSTVRLLTIEERIQEVAKMLAGDDVTEAALSQARELLKGKVN
;
A
#
# COMPACT_ATOMS: atom_id res chain seq x y z
N MET A 1 -12.36 22.94 17.24
CA MET A 1 -12.65 23.09 18.68
C MET A 1 -13.70 22.07 19.08
N LEU A 2 -13.53 21.37 20.20
CA LEU A 2 -14.55 20.46 20.74
C LEU A 2 -15.69 21.27 21.35
N LEU A 3 -16.91 21.13 20.81
CA LEU A 3 -18.10 21.84 21.30
C LEU A 3 -18.86 21.02 22.36
N GLU A 4 -19.02 19.71 22.09
CA GLU A 4 -19.75 18.81 22.98
C GLU A 4 -19.09 17.43 22.98
N ILE A 5 -19.12 16.75 24.13
CA ILE A 5 -18.86 15.32 24.25
C ILE A 5 -20.02 14.64 24.99
N SER A 6 -20.55 13.56 24.42
CA SER A 6 -21.55 12.69 25.02
C SER A 6 -20.96 11.30 25.23
N ILE A 7 -21.01 10.79 26.44
CA ILE A 7 -20.46 9.49 26.85
C ILE A 7 -21.59 8.68 27.48
N LYS A 8 -21.83 7.45 27.01
CA LYS A 8 -22.87 6.55 27.54
C LYS A 8 -22.32 5.16 27.77
N ASN A 9 -22.64 4.59 28.91
CA ASN A 9 -22.28 3.22 29.33
C ASN A 9 -20.78 2.93 29.26
N PHE A 10 -19.96 3.89 29.69
CA PHE A 10 -18.51 3.80 29.63
C PHE A 10 -17.91 3.74 31.06
N ALA A 11 -17.27 2.67 31.42
CA ALA A 11 -16.74 2.40 32.75
C ALA A 11 -17.78 2.66 33.86
N ILE A 12 -17.54 3.64 34.72
CA ILE A 12 -18.47 4.05 35.80
C ILE A 12 -19.47 5.13 35.35
N ILE A 13 -19.34 5.62 34.10
CA ILE A 13 -20.22 6.62 33.52
C ILE A 13 -21.46 5.94 32.92
N GLU A 14 -22.64 6.30 33.39
CA GLU A 14 -23.89 5.85 32.80
C GLU A 14 -24.27 6.71 31.58
N ALA A 15 -24.39 8.03 31.77
CA ALA A 15 -24.57 9.00 30.71
C ALA A 15 -24.10 10.38 31.17
N ILE A 16 -23.24 11.02 30.39
CA ILE A 16 -22.75 12.38 30.61
C ILE A 16 -22.75 13.10 29.26
N SER A 17 -23.18 14.38 29.26
CA SER A 17 -22.98 15.32 28.16
C SER A 17 -22.33 16.58 28.70
N LEU A 18 -21.24 17.02 28.06
CA LEU A 18 -20.47 18.20 28.43
C LEU A 18 -20.35 19.13 27.25
N ASN A 19 -20.74 20.39 27.44
CA ASN A 19 -20.54 21.46 26.48
C ASN A 19 -19.30 22.27 26.87
N PHE A 20 -18.47 22.56 25.89
CA PHE A 20 -17.22 23.27 26.09
C PHE A 20 -17.21 24.57 25.30
N GLU A 21 -16.60 25.56 25.91
CA GLU A 21 -16.42 26.89 25.32
C GLU A 21 -14.93 27.11 24.97
N LYS A 22 -14.65 28.21 24.25
CA LYS A 22 -13.28 28.65 23.99
C LYS A 22 -12.61 29.09 25.29
N GLY A 23 -11.30 28.88 25.39
CA GLY A 23 -10.52 29.21 26.58
C GLY A 23 -10.12 27.97 27.36
N MET A 24 -9.85 28.14 28.62
CA MET A 24 -9.38 27.08 29.52
C MET A 24 -10.50 26.51 30.37
N THR A 25 -10.81 25.24 30.18
CA THR A 25 -11.73 24.45 31.03
C THR A 25 -10.93 23.49 31.90
N VAL A 26 -11.24 23.41 33.18
CA VAL A 26 -10.63 22.46 34.11
C VAL A 26 -11.65 21.45 34.63
N LEU A 27 -11.24 20.19 34.71
CA LEU A 27 -12.02 19.10 35.31
C LEU A 27 -11.46 18.82 36.71
N THR A 28 -12.32 18.97 37.74
CA THR A 28 -11.99 18.74 39.14
C THR A 28 -12.86 17.66 39.75
N GLY A 29 -12.56 17.20 40.96
CA GLY A 29 -13.32 16.17 41.66
C GLY A 29 -12.42 15.17 42.39
N GLU A 30 -13.00 14.22 43.09
CA GLU A 30 -12.27 13.20 43.87
C GLU A 30 -11.40 12.30 43.00
N THR A 31 -10.34 11.75 43.57
CA THR A 31 -9.49 10.76 42.91
C THR A 31 -10.32 9.50 42.64
N GLY A 32 -10.31 9.04 41.38
CA GLY A 32 -11.14 7.89 40.96
C GLY A 32 -12.62 8.21 40.67
N ALA A 33 -13.03 9.51 40.68
CA ALA A 33 -14.41 9.91 40.32
C ALA A 33 -14.72 9.86 38.83
N GLY A 34 -13.74 9.61 37.97
CA GLY A 34 -13.98 9.50 36.52
C GLY A 34 -13.29 10.57 35.68
N LYS A 35 -12.40 11.41 36.23
CA LYS A 35 -11.68 12.44 35.47
C LYS A 35 -10.89 11.85 34.32
N SER A 36 -10.00 10.89 34.55
CA SER A 36 -9.21 10.22 33.52
C SER A 36 -10.09 9.38 32.57
N ILE A 37 -11.24 8.87 33.05
CA ILE A 37 -12.18 8.11 32.22
C ILE A 37 -12.77 8.99 31.11
N ILE A 38 -12.96 10.29 31.32
CA ILE A 38 -13.42 11.22 30.27
C ILE A 38 -12.33 11.36 29.20
N ILE A 39 -11.04 11.46 29.62
CA ILE A 39 -9.92 11.51 28.66
C ILE A 39 -9.77 10.18 27.92
N ASP A 40 -9.91 9.05 28.60
CA ASP A 40 -9.90 7.74 27.95
C ASP A 40 -11.01 7.62 26.90
N ALA A 41 -12.21 8.12 27.22
CA ALA A 41 -13.30 8.17 26.25
C ALA A 41 -12.97 9.07 25.06
N MET A 42 -12.36 10.26 25.29
CA MET A 42 -11.90 11.15 24.22
C MET A 42 -10.82 10.48 23.36
N ASN A 43 -9.83 9.85 23.97
CA ASN A 43 -8.79 9.10 23.25
C ASN A 43 -9.40 8.02 22.36
N MET A 44 -10.35 7.25 22.89
CA MET A 44 -11.03 6.21 22.12
C MET A 44 -11.87 6.80 21.00
N MET A 45 -12.57 7.91 21.22
CA MET A 45 -13.33 8.61 20.20
C MET A 45 -12.43 9.05 19.04
N LEU A 46 -11.21 9.49 19.34
CA LEU A 46 -10.21 9.97 18.36
C LEU A 46 -9.37 8.84 17.72
N GLY A 47 -9.70 7.58 17.97
CA GLY A 47 -9.09 6.46 17.24
C GLY A 47 -8.08 5.62 18.04
N ALA A 48 -7.98 5.78 19.36
CA ALA A 48 -7.21 4.85 20.19
C ALA A 48 -7.85 3.44 20.20
N ARG A 49 -7.05 2.42 20.52
CA ARG A 49 -7.54 1.04 20.58
C ARG A 49 -8.55 0.89 21.70
N ALA A 50 -9.73 0.37 21.39
CA ALA A 50 -10.75 0.09 22.39
C ALA A 50 -10.64 -1.35 22.91
N THR A 51 -10.87 -1.52 24.22
CA THR A 51 -11.01 -2.82 24.88
C THR A 51 -12.44 -2.97 25.39
N THR A 52 -12.90 -4.18 25.61
CA THR A 52 -14.27 -4.45 26.12
C THR A 52 -14.42 -4.06 27.59
N ASP A 53 -13.31 -3.91 28.32
CA ASP A 53 -13.29 -3.58 29.75
C ASP A 53 -13.84 -2.20 30.06
N VAL A 54 -13.90 -1.32 29.04
CA VAL A 54 -14.47 0.03 29.17
C VAL A 54 -15.99 0.04 29.11
N ILE A 55 -16.63 -1.06 28.76
CA ILE A 55 -18.09 -1.14 28.71
C ILE A 55 -18.61 -1.28 30.14
N ARG A 56 -19.56 -0.40 30.54
CA ARG A 56 -20.20 -0.46 31.85
C ARG A 56 -20.81 -1.86 32.09
N HIS A 57 -20.60 -2.37 33.29
CA HIS A 57 -21.14 -3.67 33.68
C HIS A 57 -22.67 -3.73 33.46
N GLY A 58 -23.13 -4.74 32.74
CA GLY A 58 -24.56 -4.92 32.39
C GLY A 58 -25.01 -4.21 31.14
N ALA A 59 -24.20 -3.34 30.52
CA ALA A 59 -24.52 -2.68 29.25
C ALA A 59 -24.08 -3.49 28.04
N ALA A 60 -24.85 -3.48 26.96
CA ALA A 60 -24.52 -4.18 25.72
C ALA A 60 -23.43 -3.49 24.89
N LYS A 61 -23.28 -2.18 25.05
CA LYS A 61 -22.28 -1.35 24.34
C LYS A 61 -21.96 -0.08 25.14
N ALA A 62 -20.79 0.48 24.86
CA ALA A 62 -20.42 1.85 25.22
C ALA A 62 -20.55 2.74 23.97
N GLU A 63 -20.97 3.99 24.16
CA GLU A 63 -21.12 4.98 23.08
C GLU A 63 -20.41 6.27 23.49
N ILE A 64 -19.60 6.81 22.56
CA ILE A 64 -18.93 8.09 22.71
C ILE A 64 -19.21 8.90 21.46
N GLU A 65 -19.64 10.14 21.64
CA GLU A 65 -19.93 11.06 20.54
C GLU A 65 -19.34 12.42 20.85
N GLY A 66 -18.68 13.04 19.88
CA GLY A 66 -18.12 14.37 20.00
C GLY A 66 -18.50 15.24 18.82
N LEU A 67 -18.87 16.48 19.11
CA LEU A 67 -19.13 17.53 18.12
C LEU A 67 -17.96 18.50 18.11
N PHE A 68 -17.37 18.71 16.93
CA PHE A 68 -16.24 19.60 16.71
C PHE A 68 -16.61 20.71 15.73
N SER A 69 -16.25 21.96 16.06
CA SER A 69 -16.21 23.06 15.10
C SER A 69 -14.82 23.14 14.47
N ILE A 70 -14.77 23.38 13.16
CA ILE A 70 -13.54 23.40 12.37
C ILE A 70 -13.33 24.82 11.82
N GLU A 71 -12.14 25.33 12.02
CA GLU A 71 -11.64 26.50 11.32
C GLU A 71 -10.76 25.99 10.16
N ASN A 72 -11.11 26.35 8.91
CA ASN A 72 -10.45 26.00 7.63
C ASN A 72 -9.11 25.27 7.74
N SER A 73 -9.13 23.93 7.80
CA SER A 73 -7.93 23.10 7.82
C SER A 73 -7.76 22.41 6.47
N ARG A 74 -6.75 22.82 5.70
CA ARG A 74 -6.42 22.19 4.42
C ARG A 74 -6.10 20.70 4.57
N ALA A 75 -5.39 20.34 5.65
CA ALA A 75 -5.04 18.94 5.92
C ALA A 75 -6.28 18.06 6.18
N LEU A 76 -7.29 18.59 6.90
CA LEU A 76 -8.55 17.87 7.07
C LEU A 76 -9.34 17.79 5.76
N GLN A 77 -9.33 18.84 4.95
CA GLN A 77 -9.99 18.82 3.65
C GLN A 77 -9.41 17.73 2.73
N GLU A 78 -8.09 17.64 2.63
CA GLU A 78 -7.41 16.61 1.82
C GLU A 78 -7.78 15.19 2.28
N ILE A 79 -7.81 14.92 3.61
CA ILE A 79 -8.21 13.62 4.16
C ILE A 79 -9.69 13.31 3.85
N PHE A 80 -10.58 14.31 3.98
CA PHE A 80 -12.01 14.13 3.71
C PHE A 80 -12.27 13.84 2.23
N ASP A 81 -11.61 14.58 1.33
CA ASP A 81 -11.71 14.39 -0.12
C ASP A 81 -11.21 13.00 -0.55
N GLU A 82 -10.07 12.54 -0.01
CA GLU A 82 -9.55 11.19 -0.27
C GLU A 82 -10.49 10.07 0.17
N GLN A 83 -11.27 10.29 1.22
CA GLN A 83 -12.21 9.29 1.76
C GLN A 83 -13.64 9.47 1.21
N GLY A 84 -13.88 10.46 0.36
CA GLY A 84 -15.21 10.78 -0.17
C GLY A 84 -16.19 11.23 0.91
N LEU A 85 -15.68 11.89 1.96
CA LEU A 85 -16.47 12.47 3.05
C LEU A 85 -16.70 13.96 2.78
N GLU A 86 -17.85 14.50 3.19
CA GLU A 86 -18.11 15.94 3.12
C GLU A 86 -17.61 16.63 4.40
N LEU A 87 -16.72 17.62 4.23
CA LEU A 87 -16.25 18.48 5.31
C LEU A 87 -17.16 19.72 5.40
N GLY A 88 -17.88 19.86 6.51
CA GLY A 88 -18.64 21.05 6.87
C GLY A 88 -17.93 21.90 7.94
N ASP A 89 -18.62 22.93 8.43
CA ASP A 89 -18.12 23.75 9.54
C ASP A 89 -18.06 22.99 10.86
N GLU A 90 -18.75 21.85 10.93
CA GLU A 90 -18.80 20.96 12.09
C GLU A 90 -18.56 19.51 11.68
N ILE A 91 -17.91 18.74 12.57
CA ILE A 91 -17.72 17.30 12.44
C ILE A 91 -18.32 16.62 13.66
N ILE A 92 -19.13 15.58 13.42
CA ILE A 92 -19.62 14.67 14.44
C ILE A 92 -18.84 13.37 14.34
N ILE A 93 -18.12 13.03 15.42
CA ILE A 93 -17.46 11.75 15.56
C ILE A 93 -18.24 10.89 16.55
N ARG A 94 -18.66 9.70 16.14
CA ARG A 94 -19.32 8.73 17.00
C ARG A 94 -18.60 7.39 16.97
N ARG A 95 -18.37 6.83 18.16
CA ARG A 95 -17.79 5.51 18.31
C ARG A 95 -18.65 4.65 19.23
N GLU A 96 -18.95 3.44 18.80
CA GLU A 96 -19.66 2.42 19.54
C GLU A 96 -18.72 1.22 19.79
N ILE A 97 -18.62 0.76 21.03
CA ILE A 97 -17.80 -0.38 21.43
C ILE A 97 -18.75 -1.46 21.93
N LEU A 98 -18.75 -2.63 21.30
CA LEU A 98 -19.67 -3.73 21.55
C LEU A 98 -19.00 -4.80 22.42
N GLN A 99 -19.78 -5.53 23.22
CA GLN A 99 -19.28 -6.60 24.09
C GLN A 99 -18.53 -7.72 23.33
N ASN A 100 -18.83 -7.93 22.05
CA ASN A 100 -18.13 -8.91 21.21
C ASN A 100 -16.74 -8.45 20.71
N GLY A 101 -16.22 -7.34 21.22
CA GLY A 101 -14.92 -6.76 20.86
C GLY A 101 -14.92 -5.96 19.55
N ARG A 102 -16.05 -5.89 18.84
CA ARG A 102 -16.15 -5.03 17.64
C ARG A 102 -16.39 -3.59 18.05
N SER A 103 -15.77 -2.67 17.29
CA SER A 103 -16.09 -1.25 17.40
C SER A 103 -16.53 -0.68 16.05
N VAL A 104 -17.51 0.21 16.10
CA VAL A 104 -18.03 0.91 14.92
C VAL A 104 -17.74 2.40 15.09
N SER A 105 -17.09 2.99 14.09
CA SER A 105 -16.77 4.42 14.06
C SER A 105 -17.52 5.09 12.92
N ARG A 106 -18.06 6.26 13.20
CA ARG A 106 -18.77 7.09 12.21
C ARG A 106 -18.28 8.53 12.27
N ILE A 107 -18.18 9.14 11.11
CA ILE A 107 -17.95 10.59 10.94
C ILE A 107 -19.08 11.13 10.11
N ASN A 108 -19.77 12.14 10.62
CA ASN A 108 -20.99 12.73 10.00
C ASN A 108 -22.01 11.65 9.59
N GLY A 109 -22.15 10.59 10.42
CA GLY A 109 -23.05 9.46 10.17
C GLY A 109 -22.51 8.37 9.24
N GLN A 110 -21.46 8.61 8.48
CA GLN A 110 -20.82 7.62 7.58
C GLN A 110 -19.83 6.73 8.34
N MET A 111 -19.85 5.44 8.05
CA MET A 111 -18.92 4.49 8.68
C MET A 111 -17.51 4.65 8.12
N VAL A 112 -16.54 4.75 9.01
CA VAL A 112 -15.11 4.85 8.68
C VAL A 112 -14.31 3.77 9.39
N ASN A 113 -13.16 3.41 8.83
CA ASN A 113 -12.21 2.53 9.49
C ASN A 113 -11.41 3.27 10.58
N LEU A 114 -10.72 2.50 11.42
CA LEU A 114 -9.98 3.06 12.57
C LEU A 114 -8.79 3.92 12.15
N SER A 115 -8.16 3.63 11.00
CA SER A 115 -7.02 4.43 10.51
C SER A 115 -7.46 5.81 10.06
N VAL A 116 -8.57 5.92 9.35
CA VAL A 116 -9.17 7.21 8.95
C VAL A 116 -9.61 8.01 10.17
N LEU A 117 -10.30 7.35 11.12
CA LEU A 117 -10.69 7.99 12.38
C LEU A 117 -9.49 8.57 13.11
N ARG A 118 -8.39 7.82 13.21
CA ARG A 118 -7.15 8.27 13.87
C ARG A 118 -6.51 9.43 13.14
N SER A 119 -6.41 9.37 11.82
CA SER A 119 -5.85 10.46 11.00
C SER A 119 -6.63 11.76 11.21
N ILE A 120 -7.96 11.72 11.20
CA ILE A 120 -8.80 12.89 11.45
C ILE A 120 -8.69 13.35 12.91
N GLY A 121 -8.73 12.42 13.87
CA GLY A 121 -8.64 12.72 15.30
C GLY A 121 -7.37 13.48 15.69
N GLN A 122 -6.24 13.12 15.11
CA GLN A 122 -4.95 13.79 15.34
C GLN A 122 -4.93 15.27 14.93
N HIS A 123 -5.80 15.67 13.98
CA HIS A 123 -5.92 17.07 13.55
C HIS A 123 -6.96 17.87 14.38
N LEU A 124 -7.79 17.19 15.16
CA LEU A 124 -8.86 17.83 15.94
C LEU A 124 -8.44 18.15 17.38
N VAL A 125 -7.81 17.19 18.06
CA VAL A 125 -7.43 17.31 19.49
C VAL A 125 -6.05 16.75 19.69
N ASP A 126 -5.25 17.49 20.45
CA ASP A 126 -3.96 17.03 20.97
C ASP A 126 -4.14 16.67 22.47
N ILE A 127 -3.98 15.39 22.82
CA ILE A 127 -4.18 14.92 24.19
C ILE A 127 -2.84 14.66 24.83
N HIS A 128 -2.48 15.48 25.81
CA HIS A 128 -1.23 15.40 26.57
C HIS A 128 -1.43 14.68 27.89
N GLY A 129 -1.03 13.44 27.93
CA GLY A 129 -1.11 12.58 29.10
C GLY A 129 0.09 11.65 29.21
N GLN A 130 -0.06 10.62 30.01
CA GLN A 130 0.99 9.63 30.28
C GLN A 130 1.51 8.93 28.98
N HIS A 131 0.68 8.82 27.94
CA HIS A 131 1.06 8.21 26.65
C HIS A 131 1.92 9.11 25.75
N ASP A 132 1.77 10.42 25.83
CA ASP A 132 2.58 11.37 25.06
C ASP A 132 4.05 11.42 25.53
N GLN A 133 4.26 11.11 26.79
CA GLN A 133 5.62 10.93 27.30
C GLN A 133 6.34 9.82 26.54
N GLU A 134 5.63 8.78 26.10
CA GLU A 134 6.21 7.70 25.31
C GLU A 134 6.64 8.14 23.89
N GLU A 135 5.94 9.06 23.22
CA GLU A 135 6.31 9.52 21.88
C GLU A 135 7.57 10.38 21.88
N LEU A 136 7.66 11.35 22.81
CA LEU A 136 8.89 12.14 23.00
C LEU A 136 10.09 11.32 23.48
N MET A 137 9.82 10.13 24.06
CA MET A 137 10.87 9.18 24.42
C MET A 137 11.29 8.26 23.25
N ARG A 138 10.72 8.43 22.04
CA ARG A 138 11.08 7.66 20.86
C ARG A 138 11.98 8.48 19.93
N PRO A 139 13.30 8.24 19.90
CA PRO A 139 14.21 9.02 19.07
C PRO A 139 13.86 9.02 17.58
N GLN A 140 13.20 7.95 17.12
CA GLN A 140 12.78 7.80 15.71
C GLN A 140 11.77 8.85 15.27
N LEU A 141 10.99 9.42 16.21
CA LEU A 141 9.98 10.43 15.92
C LEU A 141 10.53 11.87 15.99
N HIS A 142 11.71 12.10 16.57
CA HIS A 142 12.25 13.42 16.77
C HIS A 142 12.50 14.19 15.47
N ILE A 143 12.86 13.49 14.39
CA ILE A 143 13.04 14.12 13.07
C ILE A 143 11.69 14.60 12.51
N GLN A 144 10.62 13.84 12.70
CA GLN A 144 9.27 14.22 12.25
C GLN A 144 8.78 15.41 13.07
N MET A 145 8.95 15.38 14.38
CA MET A 145 8.62 16.50 15.25
C MET A 145 9.37 17.78 14.87
N LEU A 146 10.68 17.70 14.57
CA LEU A 146 11.43 18.86 14.09
C LEU A 146 10.88 19.36 12.74
N ASP A 147 10.51 18.46 11.83
CA ASP A 147 9.98 18.82 10.52
C ASP A 147 8.58 19.46 10.63
N GLU A 148 7.74 19.04 11.60
CA GLU A 148 6.45 19.67 11.90
C GLU A 148 6.59 21.12 12.40
N PHE A 149 7.75 21.44 12.98
CA PHE A 149 8.10 22.81 13.34
C PHE A 149 8.43 23.70 12.11
N GLY A 150 8.56 23.11 10.91
CA GLY A 150 8.88 23.78 9.65
C GLY A 150 7.71 24.62 9.12
N ASN A 151 8.06 25.59 8.30
CA ASN A 151 7.11 26.41 7.55
C ASN A 151 6.77 25.76 6.19
N ALA A 152 5.87 26.40 5.40
CA ALA A 152 5.47 25.92 4.09
C ALA A 152 6.66 25.69 3.13
N ASP A 153 7.65 26.60 3.12
CA ASP A 153 8.83 26.49 2.25
C ASP A 153 9.68 25.26 2.60
N PHE A 154 9.78 24.94 3.90
CA PHE A 154 10.47 23.73 4.36
C PHE A 154 9.72 22.45 3.93
N LEU A 155 8.40 22.44 4.04
CA LEU A 155 7.58 21.30 3.63
C LEU A 155 7.67 21.05 2.12
N GLU A 156 7.67 22.12 1.31
CA GLU A 156 7.87 22.02 -0.14
C GLU A 156 9.27 21.45 -0.48
N LEU A 157 10.32 21.92 0.22
CA LEU A 157 11.67 21.38 0.06
C LEU A 157 11.73 19.89 0.44
N LYS A 158 11.08 19.49 1.55
CA LYS A 158 11.01 18.10 1.99
C LYS A 158 10.29 17.24 0.97
N GLN A 159 9.16 17.69 0.45
CA GLN A 159 8.41 16.99 -0.59
C GLN A 159 9.25 16.80 -1.86
N GLY A 160 9.91 17.87 -2.33
CA GLY A 160 10.81 17.79 -3.49
C GLY A 160 11.94 16.77 -3.28
N TYR A 161 12.52 16.70 -2.08
CA TYR A 161 13.49 15.68 -1.73
C TYR A 161 12.90 14.26 -1.79
N GLN A 162 11.70 14.07 -1.24
CA GLN A 162 11.03 12.76 -1.20
C GLN A 162 10.71 12.23 -2.60
N GLU A 163 10.23 13.10 -3.50
CA GLU A 163 9.98 12.75 -4.90
C GLU A 163 11.27 12.30 -5.61
N HIS A 164 12.38 13.00 -5.40
CA HIS A 164 13.68 12.64 -5.96
C HIS A 164 14.24 11.34 -5.35
N PHE A 165 14.04 11.13 -4.06
CA PHE A 165 14.45 9.90 -3.38
C PHE A 165 13.66 8.68 -3.88
N ASP A 166 12.36 8.81 -4.09
CA ASP A 166 11.53 7.73 -4.63
C ASP A 166 11.91 7.41 -6.08
N ALA A 167 12.18 8.42 -6.91
CA ALA A 167 12.70 8.23 -8.26
C ALA A 167 14.07 7.51 -8.24
N TYR A 168 15.00 7.94 -7.37
CA TYR A 168 16.30 7.30 -7.17
C TYR A 168 16.15 5.83 -6.71
N ARG A 169 15.29 5.58 -5.73
CA ARG A 169 15.02 4.24 -5.20
C ARG A 169 14.44 3.31 -6.27
N LEU A 170 13.49 3.81 -7.06
CA LEU A 170 12.88 3.05 -8.16
C LEU A 170 13.91 2.70 -9.23
N MET A 171 14.67 3.71 -9.71
CA MET A 171 15.72 3.53 -10.71
C MET A 171 16.79 2.55 -10.24
N ARG A 172 17.25 2.68 -8.99
CA ARG A 172 18.23 1.78 -8.37
C ARG A 172 17.71 0.34 -8.30
N LYS A 173 16.41 0.17 -7.97
CA LYS A 173 15.79 -1.16 -7.95
C LYS A 173 15.74 -1.77 -9.35
N GLN A 174 15.31 -0.99 -10.34
CA GLN A 174 15.26 -1.44 -11.74
C GLN A 174 16.65 -1.84 -12.25
N LEU A 175 17.67 -1.02 -12.00
CA LEU A 175 19.04 -1.31 -12.38
C LEU A 175 19.58 -2.57 -11.68
N PHE A 176 19.24 -2.76 -10.40
CA PHE A 176 19.62 -3.97 -9.65
C PHE A 176 18.97 -5.22 -10.24
N GLU A 177 17.67 -5.18 -10.57
CA GLU A 177 16.97 -6.30 -11.21
C GLU A 177 17.55 -6.62 -12.60
N ILE A 178 17.83 -5.58 -13.40
CA ILE A 178 18.48 -5.75 -14.71
C ILE A 178 19.85 -6.42 -14.54
N LYS A 179 20.68 -5.94 -13.63
CA LYS A 179 22.03 -6.52 -13.39
C LYS A 179 21.97 -7.94 -12.85
N LYS A 180 21.05 -8.22 -11.94
CA LYS A 180 20.86 -9.55 -11.35
C LYS A 180 20.45 -10.58 -12.39
N ASN A 181 19.57 -10.15 -13.32
CA ASN A 181 19.04 -11.02 -14.36
C ASN A 181 19.79 -10.86 -15.70
N GLN A 182 20.89 -10.13 -15.73
CA GLN A 182 21.59 -9.77 -16.98
C GLN A 182 22.03 -11.00 -17.79
N GLU A 183 22.53 -12.06 -17.14
CA GLU A 183 22.88 -13.30 -17.81
C GLU A 183 21.63 -14.07 -18.29
N GLU A 184 20.58 -14.12 -17.47
CA GLU A 184 19.31 -14.75 -17.85
C GLU A 184 18.62 -13.98 -18.98
N HIS A 185 18.61 -12.65 -18.91
CA HIS A 185 18.05 -11.80 -19.98
C HIS A 185 18.85 -11.92 -21.27
N LYS A 186 20.19 -11.95 -21.19
CA LYS A 186 21.04 -12.14 -22.38
C LYS A 186 20.81 -13.52 -22.99
N ALA A 187 20.82 -14.58 -22.19
CA ALA A 187 20.51 -15.93 -22.65
C ALA A 187 19.07 -16.02 -23.24
N ARG A 188 18.11 -15.32 -22.62
CA ARG A 188 16.73 -15.29 -23.15
C ARG A 188 16.64 -14.56 -24.49
N ILE A 189 17.30 -13.41 -24.63
CA ILE A 189 17.38 -12.67 -25.90
C ILE A 189 18.03 -13.53 -26.99
N GLU A 190 19.19 -14.14 -26.72
CA GLU A 190 19.89 -15.04 -27.64
C GLU A 190 18.99 -16.23 -28.06
N MET A 191 18.24 -16.78 -27.09
CA MET A 191 17.29 -17.86 -27.38
C MET A 191 16.13 -17.37 -28.26
N LEU A 192 15.56 -16.21 -28.00
CA LEU A 192 14.47 -15.61 -28.80
C LEU A 192 14.96 -15.32 -30.21
N GLU A 193 16.16 -14.72 -30.37
CA GLU A 193 16.77 -14.47 -31.68
C GLU A 193 16.95 -15.77 -32.48
N PHE A 194 17.46 -16.82 -31.85
CA PHE A 194 17.61 -18.11 -32.47
C PHE A 194 16.27 -18.70 -32.92
N GLN A 195 15.25 -18.66 -32.05
CA GLN A 195 13.91 -19.18 -32.36
C GLN A 195 13.23 -18.39 -33.50
N MET A 196 13.33 -17.07 -33.44
CA MET A 196 12.79 -16.19 -34.52
C MET A 196 13.48 -16.50 -35.84
N ALA A 197 14.82 -16.53 -35.86
CA ALA A 197 15.58 -16.82 -37.06
C ALA A 197 15.26 -18.23 -37.64
N GLU A 198 15.10 -19.24 -36.81
CA GLU A 198 14.74 -20.60 -37.23
C GLU A 198 13.33 -20.63 -37.85
N ILE A 199 12.36 -19.96 -37.24
CA ILE A 199 10.98 -19.90 -37.76
C ILE A 199 10.89 -19.05 -39.04
N GLU A 200 11.54 -17.88 -39.05
CA GLU A 200 11.57 -16.99 -40.23
C GLU A 200 12.26 -17.63 -41.41
N SER A 201 13.37 -18.35 -41.20
CA SER A 201 14.08 -19.06 -42.28
C SER A 201 13.23 -20.16 -42.92
N ALA A 202 12.27 -20.72 -42.18
CA ALA A 202 11.33 -21.69 -42.70
C ALA A 202 10.29 -21.07 -43.65
N ALA A 203 10.11 -19.73 -43.62
CA ALA A 203 9.23 -18.95 -44.49
C ALA A 203 7.81 -19.57 -44.58
N LEU A 204 7.22 -19.88 -43.42
CA LEU A 204 5.90 -20.52 -43.31
C LEU A 204 4.79 -19.60 -43.78
N GLN A 205 3.80 -20.18 -44.51
CA GLN A 205 2.60 -19.45 -44.93
C GLN A 205 1.36 -19.95 -44.17
N PRO A 206 0.39 -19.09 -43.85
CA PRO A 206 -0.82 -19.51 -43.15
C PRO A 206 -1.52 -20.68 -43.84
N SER A 207 -1.79 -21.74 -43.04
CA SER A 207 -2.46 -22.98 -43.50
C SER A 207 -1.71 -23.73 -44.60
N GLU A 208 -0.39 -23.55 -44.73
CA GLU A 208 0.44 -24.21 -45.75
C GLU A 208 0.45 -25.73 -45.55
N ASP A 209 0.55 -26.19 -44.32
CA ASP A 209 0.53 -27.62 -43.94
C ASP A 209 -0.74 -28.33 -44.40
N ILE A 210 -1.90 -27.70 -44.26
CA ILE A 210 -3.19 -28.24 -44.68
C ILE A 210 -3.25 -28.36 -46.20
N LYS A 211 -2.85 -27.30 -46.88
CA LYS A 211 -2.87 -27.27 -48.37
C LYS A 211 -1.94 -28.31 -48.98
N LEU A 212 -0.71 -28.36 -48.46
CA LEU A 212 0.26 -29.33 -48.95
C LEU A 212 -0.11 -30.77 -48.61
N THR A 213 -0.73 -31.02 -47.46
CA THR A 213 -1.22 -32.35 -47.09
C THR A 213 -2.33 -32.80 -48.05
N GLN A 214 -3.28 -31.92 -48.38
CA GLN A 214 -4.33 -32.22 -49.37
C GLN A 214 -3.78 -32.49 -50.76
N GLU A 215 -2.77 -31.72 -51.20
CA GLU A 215 -2.10 -31.91 -52.48
C GLU A 215 -1.31 -33.22 -52.49
N ARG A 216 -0.55 -33.53 -51.42
CA ARG A 216 0.15 -34.80 -51.27
C ARG A 216 -0.79 -35.99 -51.36
N ASP A 217 -1.90 -35.96 -50.64
CA ASP A 217 -2.85 -37.08 -50.61
C ASP A 217 -3.48 -37.34 -52.00
N LYS A 218 -3.73 -36.29 -52.78
CA LYS A 218 -4.15 -36.42 -54.20
C LYS A 218 -3.05 -37.07 -55.04
N LEU A 219 -1.82 -36.57 -54.95
CA LEU A 219 -0.69 -37.13 -55.71
C LEU A 219 -0.37 -38.57 -55.33
N LEU A 220 -0.47 -38.93 -54.04
CA LEU A 220 -0.32 -40.31 -53.57
C LEU A 220 -1.39 -41.24 -54.15
N ASN A 221 -2.63 -40.77 -54.23
CA ASN A 221 -3.71 -41.53 -54.90
C ASN A 221 -3.41 -41.75 -56.36
N TYR A 222 -2.97 -40.71 -57.09
CA TYR A 222 -2.55 -40.84 -58.48
C TYR A 222 -1.36 -41.79 -58.64
N LYS A 223 -0.36 -41.71 -57.76
CA LYS A 223 0.78 -42.63 -57.71
C LYS A 223 0.34 -44.08 -57.54
N ASN A 224 -0.53 -44.34 -56.54
CA ASN A 224 -1.06 -45.70 -56.32
C ASN A 224 -1.82 -46.25 -57.50
N ILE A 225 -2.60 -45.39 -58.22
CA ILE A 225 -3.30 -45.76 -59.44
C ILE A 225 -2.27 -46.08 -60.53
N ALA A 226 -1.29 -45.21 -60.80
CA ALA A 226 -0.24 -45.41 -61.77
C ALA A 226 0.56 -46.69 -61.53
N ASP A 227 1.03 -46.88 -60.27
CA ASP A 227 1.81 -48.08 -59.85
C ASP A 227 0.97 -49.35 -60.06
N THR A 228 -0.35 -49.33 -59.70
CA THR A 228 -1.22 -50.48 -59.85
C THR A 228 -1.47 -50.81 -61.36
N LEU A 229 -1.74 -49.81 -62.16
CA LEU A 229 -1.95 -50.01 -63.63
C LEU A 229 -0.67 -50.45 -64.34
N THR A 230 0.48 -49.88 -64.00
CA THR A 230 1.79 -50.27 -64.53
C THR A 230 2.13 -51.71 -64.11
N ASN A 231 1.86 -52.12 -62.89
CA ASN A 231 2.05 -53.50 -62.46
C ASN A 231 1.12 -54.45 -63.16
N ALA A 232 -0.15 -54.09 -63.33
CA ALA A 232 -1.12 -54.89 -64.12
C ALA A 232 -0.67 -55.06 -65.58
N TYR A 233 -0.25 -53.97 -66.25
CA TYR A 233 0.31 -53.97 -67.56
C TYR A 233 1.53 -54.86 -67.67
N ALA A 234 2.51 -54.69 -66.76
CA ALA A 234 3.74 -55.47 -66.75
C ALA A 234 3.52 -56.99 -66.56
N MET A 235 2.43 -57.40 -65.84
CA MET A 235 2.05 -58.81 -65.70
C MET A 235 1.47 -59.38 -66.98
N LEU A 236 0.84 -58.55 -67.80
CA LEU A 236 0.25 -58.97 -69.11
C LEU A 236 1.28 -58.90 -70.20
N ASP A 237 2.04 -57.81 -70.28
CA ASP A 237 3.04 -57.60 -71.32
C ASP A 237 4.34 -57.02 -70.82
N ASN A 238 5.36 -57.89 -70.56
CA ASN A 238 6.68 -57.54 -70.14
C ASN A 238 7.71 -58.13 -71.09
N GLU A 239 8.84 -57.42 -71.24
CA GLU A 239 9.93 -57.86 -72.17
C GLU A 239 10.49 -59.24 -71.80
N GLU A 240 10.48 -59.66 -70.56
CA GLU A 240 11.03 -60.96 -70.14
C GLU A 240 10.00 -62.08 -70.01
N PHE A 241 8.75 -61.75 -69.61
CA PHE A 241 7.67 -62.71 -69.31
C PHE A 241 6.30 -62.16 -69.70
N SER A 242 6.02 -62.04 -71.03
CA SER A 242 4.70 -61.60 -71.47
C SER A 242 3.68 -62.74 -71.41
N SER A 243 2.69 -62.58 -70.50
CA SER A 243 1.56 -63.52 -70.45
C SER A 243 0.79 -63.54 -71.74
N LEU A 244 0.65 -62.38 -72.39
CA LEU A 244 0.04 -62.23 -73.67
C LEU A 244 0.78 -63.00 -74.81
N ALA A 245 2.14 -62.93 -74.79
CA ALA A 245 2.98 -63.69 -75.69
C ALA A 245 2.84 -65.20 -75.50
N ASN A 246 2.72 -65.66 -74.24
CA ASN A 246 2.51 -67.07 -73.93
C ASN A 246 1.14 -67.56 -74.37
N VAL A 247 0.09 -66.78 -74.22
CA VAL A 247 -1.26 -67.11 -74.70
C VAL A 247 -1.27 -67.13 -76.25
N ARG A 248 -0.55 -66.19 -76.87
CA ARG A 248 -0.38 -66.15 -78.33
C ARG A 248 0.36 -67.40 -78.85
N SER A 249 1.39 -67.83 -78.17
CA SER A 249 2.10 -69.05 -78.57
C SER A 249 1.21 -70.29 -78.44
N ALA A 250 0.47 -70.41 -77.32
CA ALA A 250 -0.51 -71.50 -77.14
C ALA A 250 -1.66 -71.47 -78.18
N MET A 251 -2.14 -70.28 -78.53
CA MET A 251 -3.10 -70.09 -79.63
C MET A 251 -2.59 -70.60 -80.97
N ASN A 252 -1.36 -70.17 -81.39
CA ASN A 252 -0.73 -70.60 -82.64
C ASN A 252 -0.48 -72.11 -82.65
N ASP A 253 -0.05 -72.68 -81.51
CA ASP A 253 0.18 -74.12 -81.40
C ASP A 253 -1.14 -74.90 -81.62
N MET A 254 -2.24 -74.44 -81.00
CA MET A 254 -3.56 -75.07 -81.11
C MET A 254 -4.15 -74.86 -82.53
N GLU A 255 -3.94 -73.69 -83.11
CA GLU A 255 -4.38 -73.38 -84.52
C GLU A 255 -3.78 -74.40 -85.52
N SER A 256 -2.52 -74.79 -85.26
CA SER A 256 -1.85 -75.80 -86.09
C SER A 256 -2.50 -77.19 -86.03
N LEU A 257 -3.32 -77.45 -85.01
CA LEU A 257 -3.95 -78.72 -84.72
C LEU A 257 -5.45 -78.75 -85.04
N GLU A 258 -6.04 -77.69 -85.48
CA GLU A 258 -7.49 -77.53 -85.78
C GLU A 258 -8.05 -78.53 -86.79
N GLU A 259 -7.24 -78.95 -87.74
CA GLU A 259 -7.65 -79.88 -88.78
C GLU A 259 -7.75 -81.35 -88.29
N TYR A 260 -7.18 -81.64 -87.11
CA TYR A 260 -7.11 -83.02 -86.66
C TYR A 260 -8.28 -83.49 -85.79
N ASP A 261 -8.93 -82.56 -85.03
CA ASP A 261 -10.05 -82.92 -84.18
C ASP A 261 -10.95 -81.68 -83.95
N PRO A 262 -12.32 -81.80 -83.95
CA PRO A 262 -13.25 -80.72 -83.63
C PRO A 262 -13.02 -80.10 -82.23
N GLU A 263 -12.62 -80.91 -81.24
CA GLU A 263 -12.34 -80.44 -79.89
C GLU A 263 -11.12 -79.47 -79.83
N TYR A 264 -10.09 -79.71 -80.74
CA TYR A 264 -8.93 -78.83 -80.83
C TYR A 264 -9.28 -77.49 -81.49
N ARG A 265 -10.26 -77.48 -82.36
CA ARG A 265 -10.80 -76.25 -82.96
C ARG A 265 -11.56 -75.40 -81.96
N GLU A 266 -12.31 -76.06 -81.07
CA GLU A 266 -13.03 -75.35 -79.98
C GLU A 266 -12.05 -74.72 -78.98
N ILE A 267 -10.97 -75.43 -78.64
CA ILE A 267 -9.89 -74.93 -77.75
C ILE A 267 -9.16 -73.78 -78.42
N SER A 268 -8.80 -73.90 -79.74
CA SER A 268 -8.14 -72.84 -80.51
C SER A 268 -9.00 -71.59 -80.60
N THR A 269 -10.30 -71.73 -80.88
CA THR A 269 -11.22 -70.62 -80.88
C THR A 269 -11.28 -69.92 -79.51
N SER A 270 -11.40 -70.70 -78.44
CA SER A 270 -11.45 -70.14 -77.06
C SER A 270 -10.13 -69.41 -76.65
N LEU A 271 -8.96 -69.94 -77.06
CA LEU A 271 -7.68 -69.30 -76.88
C LEU A 271 -7.53 -68.01 -77.67
N SER A 272 -8.02 -68.05 -78.93
CA SER A 272 -8.02 -66.88 -79.81
C SER A 272 -8.91 -65.76 -79.30
N GLU A 273 -10.13 -66.09 -78.83
CA GLU A 273 -11.01 -65.11 -78.16
C GLU A 273 -10.35 -64.54 -76.91
N SER A 274 -9.74 -65.35 -76.07
CA SER A 274 -9.05 -64.95 -74.85
C SER A 274 -7.86 -64.05 -75.16
N TYR A 275 -7.06 -64.38 -76.19
CA TYR A 275 -5.92 -63.57 -76.61
C TYR A 275 -6.35 -62.18 -77.06
N TYR A 276 -7.36 -62.04 -77.95
CA TYR A 276 -7.78 -60.74 -78.39
C TYR A 276 -8.45 -59.88 -77.28
N VAL A 277 -9.14 -60.51 -76.34
CA VAL A 277 -9.65 -59.83 -75.16
C VAL A 277 -8.50 -59.32 -74.28
N LEU A 278 -7.47 -60.13 -74.04
CA LEU A 278 -6.27 -59.73 -73.28
C LEU A 278 -5.47 -58.65 -74.02
N GLU A 279 -5.32 -58.73 -75.32
CA GLU A 279 -4.67 -57.71 -76.14
C GLU A 279 -5.38 -56.35 -76.03
N ASP A 280 -6.73 -56.34 -76.12
CA ASP A 280 -7.53 -55.12 -75.96
C ASP A 280 -7.39 -54.54 -74.55
N VAL A 281 -7.43 -55.39 -73.54
CA VAL A 281 -7.22 -54.94 -72.12
C VAL A 281 -5.84 -54.37 -71.94
N THR A 282 -4.79 -55.00 -72.45
CA THR A 282 -3.41 -54.54 -72.38
C THR A 282 -3.21 -53.20 -73.06
N LYS A 283 -3.77 -53.01 -74.22
CA LYS A 283 -3.74 -51.74 -74.93
C LYS A 283 -4.48 -50.64 -74.18
N ARG A 284 -5.65 -50.93 -73.61
CA ARG A 284 -6.40 -49.97 -72.82
C ARG A 284 -5.63 -49.59 -71.54
N LEU A 285 -4.90 -50.52 -70.90
CA LEU A 285 -4.03 -50.21 -69.76
C LEU A 285 -2.90 -49.28 -70.19
N GLU A 286 -2.26 -49.53 -71.35
CA GLU A 286 -1.22 -48.69 -71.93
C GLU A 286 -1.74 -47.25 -72.12
N ASP A 287 -2.89 -47.12 -72.86
CA ASP A 287 -3.52 -45.83 -73.13
C ASP A 287 -3.82 -45.06 -71.82
N ILE A 288 -4.36 -45.75 -70.76
CA ILE A 288 -4.65 -45.13 -69.46
C ILE A 288 -3.37 -44.72 -68.80
N ILE A 289 -2.29 -45.50 -68.83
CA ILE A 289 -0.99 -45.20 -68.20
C ILE A 289 -0.34 -43.98 -68.86
N GLU A 290 -0.42 -43.88 -70.23
CA GLU A 290 0.09 -42.73 -70.99
C GLU A 290 -0.68 -41.45 -70.71
N ASP A 291 -2.00 -41.52 -70.48
CA ASP A 291 -2.83 -40.37 -70.11
C ASP A 291 -2.70 -39.95 -68.66
N LEU A 292 -2.04 -40.71 -67.79
CA LEU A 292 -1.83 -40.39 -66.34
C LEU A 292 -0.76 -39.32 -66.21
N ASP A 293 -1.18 -38.08 -65.92
CA ASP A 293 -0.31 -36.93 -65.58
C ASP A 293 0.10 -37.01 -64.08
N PHE A 294 1.09 -37.85 -63.77
CA PHE A 294 1.67 -37.96 -62.43
C PHE A 294 3.04 -37.30 -62.39
N ASP A 295 3.11 -36.18 -61.59
CA ASP A 295 4.37 -35.50 -61.32
C ASP A 295 5.02 -36.01 -60.01
N GLY A 296 5.91 -36.99 -60.13
CA GLY A 296 6.67 -37.54 -58.99
C GLY A 296 7.65 -36.55 -58.38
N ASN A 297 8.15 -35.56 -59.14
CA ASN A 297 9.05 -34.54 -58.62
C ASN A 297 8.29 -33.59 -57.70
N ARG A 298 7.05 -33.25 -58.08
CA ARG A 298 6.18 -32.42 -57.25
C ARG A 298 5.84 -33.09 -55.93
N LEU A 299 5.57 -34.39 -55.93
CA LEU A 299 5.32 -35.15 -54.71
C LEU A 299 6.56 -35.10 -53.77
N MET A 300 7.76 -35.33 -54.24
CA MET A 300 8.99 -35.25 -53.47
C MET A 300 9.23 -33.85 -52.88
N GLN A 301 8.93 -32.79 -53.64
CA GLN A 301 9.03 -31.41 -53.15
C GLN A 301 8.04 -31.14 -52.00
N ILE A 302 6.80 -31.62 -52.12
CA ILE A 302 5.78 -31.47 -51.07
C ILE A 302 6.18 -32.24 -49.84
N GLU A 303 6.64 -33.48 -49.96
CA GLU A 303 7.09 -34.28 -48.82
C GLU A 303 8.27 -33.60 -48.09
N SER A 304 9.29 -33.17 -48.82
CA SER A 304 10.41 -32.43 -48.25
C SER A 304 9.98 -31.15 -47.56
N ARG A 305 9.00 -30.41 -48.11
CA ARG A 305 8.46 -29.19 -47.51
C ARG A 305 7.63 -29.49 -46.26
N LEU A 306 6.81 -30.53 -46.30
CA LEU A 306 6.03 -31.00 -45.15
C LEU A 306 6.96 -31.48 -44.01
N ASP A 307 8.06 -32.16 -44.30
CA ASP A 307 9.04 -32.57 -43.32
C ASP A 307 9.66 -31.36 -42.59
N LEU A 308 10.01 -30.31 -43.34
CA LEU A 308 10.48 -29.06 -42.78
C LEU A 308 9.40 -28.43 -41.89
N ILE A 309 8.17 -28.33 -42.38
CA ILE A 309 7.03 -27.79 -41.61
C ILE A 309 6.83 -28.60 -40.33
N HIS A 310 6.81 -29.94 -40.42
CA HIS A 310 6.66 -30.81 -39.25
C HIS A 310 7.80 -30.67 -38.25
N ALA A 311 9.03 -30.46 -38.69
CA ALA A 311 10.15 -30.21 -37.83
C ALA A 311 9.98 -28.93 -36.98
N ILE A 312 9.48 -27.87 -37.62
CA ILE A 312 9.22 -26.58 -36.99
C ILE A 312 7.97 -26.64 -36.09
N THR A 313 6.88 -27.22 -36.56
CA THR A 313 5.63 -27.32 -35.79
C THR A 313 5.79 -28.19 -34.56
N ARG A 314 6.59 -29.26 -34.61
CA ARG A 314 6.90 -30.07 -33.41
C ARG A 314 7.63 -29.29 -32.33
N LYS A 315 8.42 -28.28 -32.69
CA LYS A 315 9.19 -27.46 -31.72
C LYS A 315 8.39 -26.30 -31.16
N TYR A 316 7.57 -25.64 -31.99
CA TYR A 316 7.04 -24.31 -31.70
C TYR A 316 5.51 -24.20 -31.70
N GLY A 317 4.78 -25.26 -32.17
CA GLY A 317 3.31 -25.24 -32.16
C GLY A 317 2.73 -26.49 -32.82
N GLY A 318 1.44 -26.76 -32.65
CA GLY A 318 0.77 -27.94 -33.22
C GLY A 318 0.45 -27.82 -34.70
N SER A 319 0.40 -26.59 -35.25
CA SER A 319 0.09 -26.23 -36.62
C SER A 319 0.96 -25.06 -37.08
N VAL A 320 0.95 -24.80 -38.39
CA VAL A 320 1.63 -23.62 -38.96
C VAL A 320 1.09 -22.33 -38.38
N ASP A 321 -0.21 -22.23 -38.21
CA ASP A 321 -0.85 -21.03 -37.66
C ASP A 321 -0.46 -20.83 -36.19
N ASP A 322 -0.32 -21.89 -35.38
CA ASP A 322 0.19 -21.83 -34.00
C ASP A 322 1.64 -21.34 -33.95
N VAL A 323 2.48 -21.79 -34.87
CA VAL A 323 3.89 -21.35 -34.98
C VAL A 323 3.96 -19.86 -35.34
N LEU A 324 3.13 -19.38 -36.22
CA LEU A 324 3.08 -17.96 -36.59
C LEU A 324 2.58 -17.10 -35.44
N LEU A 325 1.60 -17.57 -34.64
CA LEU A 325 1.17 -16.92 -33.40
C LEU A 325 2.29 -16.92 -32.36
N TYR A 326 3.00 -18.03 -32.24
CA TYR A 326 4.17 -18.11 -31.36
C TYR A 326 5.26 -17.12 -31.78
N LEU A 327 5.56 -17.02 -33.09
CA LEU A 327 6.51 -16.05 -33.63
C LEU A 327 6.11 -14.61 -33.25
N ALA A 328 4.85 -14.25 -33.44
CA ALA A 328 4.35 -12.93 -33.06
C ALA A 328 4.56 -12.64 -31.57
N LYS A 329 4.25 -13.62 -30.71
CA LYS A 329 4.43 -13.52 -29.27
C LYS A 329 5.89 -13.34 -28.85
N ILE A 330 6.79 -14.16 -29.41
CA ILE A 330 8.23 -14.05 -29.07
C ILE A 330 8.86 -12.79 -29.65
N THR A 331 8.36 -12.28 -30.77
CA THR A 331 8.77 -10.99 -31.35
C THR A 331 8.35 -9.83 -30.45
N GLU A 332 7.14 -9.87 -29.89
CA GLU A 332 6.69 -8.90 -28.91
C GLU A 332 7.54 -8.96 -27.63
N GLU A 333 7.81 -10.16 -27.11
CA GLU A 333 8.69 -10.37 -25.95
C GLU A 333 10.11 -9.84 -26.23
N TYR A 334 10.67 -10.14 -27.39
CA TYR A 334 11.98 -9.65 -27.82
C TYR A 334 12.01 -8.12 -27.89
N ASN A 335 10.98 -7.51 -28.49
CA ASN A 335 10.86 -6.05 -28.57
C ASN A 335 10.71 -5.39 -27.19
N LEU A 336 9.98 -6.02 -26.27
CA LEU A 336 9.89 -5.56 -24.87
C LEU A 336 11.23 -5.63 -24.16
N LEU A 337 11.98 -6.72 -24.36
CA LEU A 337 13.30 -6.90 -23.74
C LEU A 337 14.38 -6.00 -24.36
N THR A 338 14.26 -5.67 -25.67
CA THR A 338 15.23 -4.85 -26.39
C THR A 338 14.77 -3.41 -26.59
N GLY A 339 13.47 -3.11 -26.63
CA GLY A 339 12.88 -1.79 -26.93
C GLY A 339 12.71 -0.87 -25.70
N ASN A 340 12.79 -1.38 -24.47
CA ASN A 340 12.94 -0.55 -23.25
C ASN A 340 14.40 -0.22 -22.96
N ASN A 341 15.16 0.07 -23.97
CA ASN A 341 16.59 0.32 -23.92
C ASN A 341 16.92 1.80 -23.63
N LEU A 342 16.76 2.18 -22.39
CA LEU A 342 17.93 2.79 -21.75
C LEU A 342 18.93 1.64 -21.57
N SER A 343 20.06 1.67 -22.21
CA SER A 343 21.13 0.69 -21.96
C SER A 343 21.43 0.71 -20.45
N SER A 344 21.93 -0.36 -19.87
CA SER A 344 22.29 -0.33 -18.44
C SER A 344 23.25 0.84 -18.14
N GLU A 345 24.06 1.24 -19.11
CA GLU A 345 24.96 2.40 -19.07
C GLU A 345 24.19 3.73 -19.01
N ASP A 346 23.11 3.89 -19.80
CA ASP A 346 22.28 5.08 -19.75
C ASP A 346 21.52 5.20 -18.43
N MET A 347 21.02 4.06 -17.91
CA MET A 347 20.37 4.02 -16.58
C MET A 347 21.37 4.29 -15.45
N GLU A 348 22.60 3.80 -15.54
CA GLU A 348 23.67 4.14 -14.60
C GLU A 348 24.02 5.64 -14.65
N ALA A 349 24.09 6.22 -15.82
CA ALA A 349 24.34 7.64 -16.00
C ALA A 349 23.20 8.49 -15.42
N GLU A 350 21.95 8.06 -15.63
CA GLU A 350 20.76 8.73 -15.08
C GLU A 350 20.68 8.56 -13.56
N LEU A 351 20.95 7.36 -13.03
CA LEU A 351 21.03 7.11 -11.59
C LEU A 351 22.07 8.01 -10.93
N LYS A 352 23.23 8.18 -11.57
CA LYS A 352 24.28 9.07 -11.06
C LYS A 352 23.86 10.54 -11.04
N LYS A 353 23.08 10.99 -12.02
CA LYS A 353 22.51 12.35 -12.02
C LYS A 353 21.50 12.51 -10.88
N LEU A 354 20.61 11.53 -10.69
CA LEU A 354 19.65 11.52 -9.58
C LEU A 354 20.38 11.50 -8.23
N GLU A 355 21.47 10.76 -8.10
CA GLU A 355 22.28 10.72 -6.87
C GLU A 355 22.92 12.09 -6.57
N VAL A 356 23.47 12.77 -7.56
CA VAL A 356 24.03 14.12 -7.40
C VAL A 356 22.94 15.11 -6.98
N SER A 357 21.79 15.09 -7.64
CA SER A 357 20.64 15.94 -7.28
C SER A 357 20.12 15.63 -5.88
N LEU A 358 20.04 14.36 -5.51
CA LEU A 358 19.61 13.92 -4.18
C LEU A 358 20.58 14.38 -3.08
N VAL A 359 21.90 14.33 -3.34
CA VAL A 359 22.93 14.85 -2.41
C VAL A 359 22.75 16.35 -2.18
N ASP A 360 22.49 17.12 -3.23
CA ASP A 360 22.27 18.57 -3.13
C ASP A 360 20.99 18.88 -2.34
N LEU A 361 19.86 18.23 -2.68
CA LEU A 361 18.59 18.40 -1.97
C LEU A 361 18.70 17.97 -0.50
N ALA A 362 19.39 16.86 -0.20
CA ALA A 362 19.65 16.43 1.17
C ALA A 362 20.48 17.46 1.94
N GLY A 363 21.45 18.10 1.29
CA GLY A 363 22.25 19.20 1.87
C GLY A 363 21.41 20.44 2.17
N GLN A 364 20.49 20.80 1.28
CA GLN A 364 19.55 21.90 1.48
C GLN A 364 18.60 21.60 2.63
N LEU A 365 18.01 20.37 2.65
CA LEU A 365 17.12 19.92 3.71
C LEU A 365 17.81 19.89 5.07
N SER A 366 19.04 19.36 5.15
CA SER A 366 19.86 19.38 6.36
C SER A 366 20.09 20.82 6.85
N SER A 367 20.50 21.73 5.95
CA SER A 367 20.73 23.13 6.28
C SER A 367 19.46 23.83 6.80
N ALA A 368 18.31 23.51 6.21
CA ALA A 368 17.03 24.04 6.65
C ALA A 368 16.66 23.47 8.05
N ARG A 369 16.83 22.16 8.28
CA ARG A 369 16.62 21.53 9.60
C ARG A 369 17.50 22.09 10.70
N HIS A 370 18.76 22.36 10.43
CA HIS A 370 19.64 23.00 11.42
C HIS A 370 19.16 24.39 11.81
N LYS A 371 18.59 25.16 10.87
CA LYS A 371 17.97 26.45 11.19
C LYS A 371 16.70 26.27 12.04
N LEU A 372 15.85 25.31 11.68
CA LEU A 372 14.66 24.97 12.49
C LEU A 372 15.04 24.50 13.89
N ALA A 373 16.06 23.65 14.00
CA ALA A 373 16.57 23.18 15.29
C ALA A 373 17.00 24.33 16.18
N GLN A 374 17.74 25.30 15.63
CA GLN A 374 18.18 26.46 16.38
C GLN A 374 17.01 27.36 16.84
N GLN A 375 15.98 27.49 16.02
CA GLN A 375 14.74 28.19 16.41
C GLN A 375 14.01 27.42 17.52
N LEU A 376 13.84 26.10 17.37
CA LEU A 376 13.22 25.24 18.37
C LEU A 376 13.97 25.26 19.71
N GLU A 377 15.31 25.16 19.68
CA GLU A 377 16.16 25.26 20.86
C GLU A 377 15.94 26.57 21.60
N ASN A 378 15.90 27.71 20.89
CA ASN A 378 15.67 29.03 21.48
C ASN A 378 14.27 29.14 22.09
N GLU A 379 13.24 28.66 21.38
CA GLU A 379 11.86 28.68 21.88
C GLU A 379 11.72 27.80 23.12
N ILE A 380 12.21 26.55 23.09
CA ILE A 380 12.17 25.65 24.24
C ILE A 380 12.99 26.24 25.42
N GLN A 381 14.13 26.85 25.14
CA GLN A 381 14.92 27.48 26.21
C GLN A 381 14.17 28.63 26.89
N GLN A 382 13.36 29.40 26.17
CA GLN A 382 12.51 30.43 26.76
C GLN A 382 11.37 29.81 27.58
N GLU A 383 10.74 28.74 27.06
CA GLU A 383 9.70 28.01 27.76
C GLU A 383 10.21 27.40 29.08
N LEU A 384 11.43 26.83 29.06
CA LEU A 384 12.06 26.28 30.28
C LEU A 384 12.32 27.34 31.32
N LYS A 385 12.74 28.56 30.92
CA LYS A 385 12.90 29.69 31.87
C LYS A 385 11.56 30.07 32.54
N ASP A 386 10.50 30.15 31.73
CA ASP A 386 9.15 30.47 32.25
C ASP A 386 8.67 29.41 33.27
N LEU A 387 9.18 28.19 33.20
CA LEU A 387 8.87 27.08 34.11
C LEU A 387 9.89 26.89 35.23
N TYR A 388 10.70 27.92 35.54
CA TYR A 388 11.75 27.88 36.57
C TYR A 388 12.79 26.77 36.35
N MET A 389 13.12 26.50 35.09
CA MET A 389 14.21 25.62 34.69
C MET A 389 15.35 26.39 33.99
N ASP A 390 15.73 27.53 34.55
CA ASP A 390 16.72 28.45 33.92
C ASP A 390 18.09 27.80 33.65
N LYS A 391 18.40 26.74 34.39
CA LYS A 391 19.68 26.01 34.27
C LYS A 391 19.64 24.89 33.25
N ALA A 392 18.45 24.46 32.85
CA ALA A 392 18.30 23.42 31.88
C ALA A 392 18.65 23.94 30.47
N ARG A 393 19.26 23.08 29.65
CA ARG A 393 19.62 23.37 28.25
C ARG A 393 19.10 22.26 27.39
N PHE A 394 18.38 22.64 26.34
CA PHE A 394 17.88 21.74 25.30
C PHE A 394 18.75 21.84 24.07
N GLN A 395 19.00 20.73 23.39
CA GLN A 395 19.80 20.66 22.18
C GLN A 395 19.23 19.60 21.22
N VAL A 396 19.24 19.92 19.94
CA VAL A 396 18.90 18.98 18.86
C VAL A 396 20.22 18.45 18.28
N GLN A 397 20.44 17.15 18.38
CA GLN A 397 21.64 16.51 17.82
C GLN A 397 21.34 15.83 16.48
N PHE A 398 22.27 15.99 15.55
CA PHE A 398 22.20 15.43 14.20
C PHE A 398 23.28 14.38 14.02
N THR A 399 22.89 13.22 13.48
CA THR A 399 23.83 12.14 13.14
C THR A 399 23.66 11.76 11.68
N LYS A 400 24.76 11.82 10.91
CA LYS A 400 24.73 11.43 9.48
C LYS A 400 24.39 9.96 9.33
N GLY A 401 23.48 9.67 8.40
CA GLY A 401 23.00 8.34 8.08
C GLY A 401 23.02 8.07 6.57
N LYS A 402 22.36 6.99 6.18
CA LYS A 402 22.10 6.67 4.77
C LYS A 402 20.90 7.50 4.29
N PHE A 403 20.82 7.70 2.98
CA PHE A 403 19.62 8.30 2.38
C PHE A 403 18.36 7.50 2.71
N SER A 404 17.35 8.20 3.14
CA SER A 404 16.02 7.69 3.47
C SER A 404 14.95 8.69 2.99
N LEU A 405 13.68 8.37 3.14
CA LEU A 405 12.56 9.32 2.88
C LEU A 405 12.65 10.59 3.74
N GLU A 406 13.30 10.48 4.91
CA GLU A 406 13.47 11.60 5.85
C GLU A 406 14.78 12.39 5.63
N GLY A 407 15.55 12.06 4.62
CA GLY A 407 16.87 12.67 4.38
C GLY A 407 18.03 11.72 4.64
N ASN A 408 19.22 12.28 4.91
CA ASN A 408 20.45 11.54 5.14
C ASN A 408 20.99 11.70 6.57
N GLU A 409 20.14 12.12 7.51
CA GLU A 409 20.52 12.34 8.90
C GLU A 409 19.41 11.85 9.85
N ALA A 410 19.77 11.49 11.07
CA ALA A 410 18.88 11.23 12.16
C ALA A 410 18.94 12.40 13.14
N VAL A 411 17.80 12.71 13.75
CA VAL A 411 17.63 13.78 14.74
C VAL A 411 17.30 13.17 16.07
N GLU A 412 17.96 13.61 17.13
CA GLU A 412 17.67 13.19 18.49
C GLU A 412 17.71 14.39 19.45
N PHE A 413 16.72 14.50 20.33
CA PHE A 413 16.61 15.55 21.32
C PHE A 413 17.40 15.21 22.58
N TYR A 414 18.21 16.16 23.02
CA TYR A 414 19.07 16.05 24.19
C TYR A 414 18.77 17.16 25.20
N ILE A 415 19.00 16.89 26.44
CA ILE A 415 18.87 17.86 27.54
C ILE A 415 20.02 17.73 28.52
N SER A 416 20.41 18.86 29.12
CA SER A 416 21.20 18.96 30.35
C SER A 416 20.35 19.69 31.35
N THR A 417 20.06 19.10 32.52
CA THR A 417 19.17 19.68 33.55
C THR A 417 19.92 20.57 34.55
N ASN A 418 21.23 20.35 34.72
CA ASN A 418 22.04 21.11 35.67
C ASN A 418 23.32 21.66 34.99
N PRO A 419 23.83 22.82 35.45
CA PRO A 419 25.09 23.36 34.95
C PRO A 419 26.25 22.39 35.23
N GLY A 420 27.02 22.09 34.16
CA GLY A 420 28.17 21.19 34.27
C GLY A 420 27.84 19.71 34.03
N GLU A 421 26.58 19.36 33.82
CA GLU A 421 26.19 18.02 33.34
C GLU A 421 26.30 17.95 31.82
N ASP A 422 26.72 16.79 31.33
CA ASP A 422 26.71 16.50 29.90
C ASP A 422 25.27 16.40 29.36
N PHE A 423 25.11 16.73 28.09
CA PHE A 423 23.84 16.50 27.38
C PHE A 423 23.53 15.01 27.34
N LYS A 424 22.29 14.62 27.68
CA LYS A 424 21.79 13.26 27.68
C LYS A 424 20.54 13.17 26.77
N PRO A 425 20.33 12.06 26.09
CA PRO A 425 19.07 11.82 25.37
C PRO A 425 17.87 11.98 26.30
N LEU A 426 16.76 12.53 25.80
CA LEU A 426 15.52 12.68 26.58
C LEU A 426 15.08 11.39 27.29
N VAL A 427 15.26 10.26 26.62
CA VAL A 427 14.95 8.90 27.14
C VAL A 427 15.66 8.59 28.47
N LYS A 428 16.77 9.27 28.77
CA LYS A 428 17.58 9.04 29.97
C LYS A 428 17.30 10.03 31.11
N VAL A 429 16.28 10.88 30.99
CA VAL A 429 15.88 11.82 32.04
C VAL A 429 15.11 11.08 33.12
N ALA A 430 15.64 11.11 34.34
CA ALA A 430 15.18 10.24 35.42
C ALA A 430 14.14 10.86 36.38
N SER A 431 13.91 12.19 36.32
CA SER A 431 13.04 12.89 37.30
C SER A 431 11.64 13.15 36.71
N GLY A 432 10.59 12.59 37.32
CA GLY A 432 9.20 12.75 36.85
C GLY A 432 8.74 14.22 36.77
N GLY A 433 9.02 15.04 37.79
CA GLY A 433 8.61 16.46 37.78
C GLY A 433 9.42 17.34 36.83
N GLU A 434 10.70 17.04 36.58
CA GLU A 434 11.50 17.75 35.59
C GLU A 434 11.07 17.37 34.19
N LEU A 435 10.78 16.09 33.97
CA LEU A 435 10.29 15.57 32.70
C LEU A 435 8.93 16.19 32.33
N SER A 436 7.97 16.25 33.25
CA SER A 436 6.66 16.88 33.02
C SER A 436 6.78 18.36 32.62
N ARG A 437 7.67 19.12 33.27
CA ARG A 437 7.92 20.53 32.92
C ARG A 437 8.60 20.68 31.55
N LEU A 438 9.56 19.81 31.27
CA LEU A 438 10.21 19.77 29.97
C LEU A 438 9.21 19.45 28.85
N MET A 439 8.34 18.45 29.08
CA MET A 439 7.26 18.08 28.18
C MET A 439 6.34 19.27 27.91
N LEU A 440 5.93 19.99 28.96
CA LEU A 440 5.10 21.18 28.84
C LEU A 440 5.83 22.30 28.06
N ALA A 441 7.15 22.47 28.25
CA ALA A 441 7.96 23.45 27.51
C ALA A 441 8.01 23.11 26.02
N ILE A 442 8.31 21.86 25.70
CA ILE A 442 8.37 21.38 24.31
C ILE A 442 7.00 21.55 23.63
N LYS A 443 5.94 21.06 24.28
CA LYS A 443 4.57 21.14 23.74
C LYS A 443 4.08 22.59 23.60
N SER A 444 4.44 23.45 24.53
CA SER A 444 4.14 24.88 24.42
C SER A 444 4.79 25.54 23.20
N ALA A 445 6.00 25.11 22.85
CA ALA A 445 6.70 25.60 21.64
C ALA A 445 5.99 25.11 20.36
N PHE A 446 5.54 23.85 20.33
CA PHE A 446 4.85 23.29 19.18
C PHE A 446 3.42 23.82 19.01
N SER A 447 2.65 23.93 20.10
CA SER A 447 1.22 24.31 20.06
C SER A 447 0.94 25.66 19.39
N ARG A 448 1.91 26.58 19.39
CA ARG A 448 1.78 27.89 18.72
C ARG A 448 1.75 27.82 17.22
N ARG A 449 2.20 26.72 16.62
CA ARG A 449 2.38 26.56 15.15
C ARG A 449 1.42 25.56 14.54
N GLU A 450 0.96 24.60 15.30
CA GLU A 450 0.21 23.45 14.77
C GLU A 450 -1.24 23.74 14.37
N GLY A 451 -1.79 24.92 14.70
CA GLY A 451 -3.18 25.28 14.33
C GLY A 451 -4.23 24.32 14.91
N LYS A 452 -3.86 23.45 15.86
CA LYS A 452 -4.78 22.54 16.53
C LYS A 452 -5.77 23.34 17.38
N THR A 453 -7.04 22.98 17.26
CA THR A 453 -8.13 23.77 17.85
C THR A 453 -8.36 23.46 19.33
N SER A 454 -7.94 22.26 19.81
CA SER A 454 -8.16 21.82 21.19
C SER A 454 -6.97 21.05 21.71
N ILE A 455 -6.55 21.37 22.94
CA ILE A 455 -5.46 20.69 23.64
C ILE A 455 -5.98 20.19 25.00
N VAL A 456 -5.68 18.95 25.33
CA VAL A 456 -6.04 18.32 26.60
C VAL A 456 -4.79 18.07 27.41
N PHE A 457 -4.73 18.56 28.64
CA PHE A 457 -3.65 18.30 29.57
C PHE A 457 -4.11 17.41 30.73
N ASP A 458 -3.49 16.24 30.85
CA ASP A 458 -3.73 15.30 31.94
C ASP A 458 -2.49 15.20 32.84
N GLU A 459 -2.67 15.46 34.16
CA GLU A 459 -1.64 15.31 35.17
C GLU A 459 -0.31 16.08 34.93
N VAL A 460 -0.34 17.18 34.17
CA VAL A 460 0.87 18.00 33.88
C VAL A 460 1.46 18.68 35.12
N ASP A 461 0.73 18.65 36.22
CA ASP A 461 1.05 19.26 37.51
C ASP A 461 1.58 18.27 38.55
N THR A 462 1.87 17.02 38.15
CA THR A 462 2.39 15.98 39.04
C THR A 462 3.78 16.35 39.58
N GLY A 463 3.95 16.33 40.91
CA GLY A 463 5.22 16.58 41.55
C GLY A 463 5.69 18.04 41.61
N VAL A 464 4.79 19.01 41.38
CA VAL A 464 5.09 20.44 41.44
C VAL A 464 4.28 21.15 42.54
N SER A 465 4.78 22.26 43.04
CA SER A 465 4.11 23.06 44.06
C SER A 465 4.54 24.53 44.03
N GLY A 466 3.83 25.39 44.76
CA GLY A 466 4.17 26.78 44.98
C GLY A 466 4.29 27.61 43.67
N ARG A 467 5.42 28.29 43.49
CA ARG A 467 5.64 29.19 42.34
C ARG A 467 5.67 28.47 41.02
N VAL A 468 6.14 27.24 40.99
CA VAL A 468 6.17 26.43 39.75
C VAL A 468 4.76 26.07 39.31
N ALA A 469 3.88 25.69 40.24
CA ALA A 469 2.47 25.45 39.95
C ALA A 469 1.78 26.67 39.34
N GLN A 470 2.09 27.86 39.83
CA GLN A 470 1.56 29.12 39.29
C GLN A 470 2.06 29.39 37.87
N ALA A 471 3.34 29.12 37.61
CA ALA A 471 3.90 29.27 36.26
C ALA A 471 3.26 28.30 35.23
N ILE A 472 3.09 27.04 35.64
CA ILE A 472 2.37 26.02 34.82
C ILE A 472 0.95 26.50 34.55
N ALA A 473 0.23 26.95 35.58
CA ALA A 473 -1.15 27.46 35.42
C ALA A 473 -1.22 28.62 34.40
N GLN A 474 -0.33 29.61 34.55
CA GLN A 474 -0.26 30.74 33.61
C GLN A 474 0.09 30.28 32.19
N LYS A 475 0.95 29.28 32.04
CA LYS A 475 1.35 28.77 30.75
C LYS A 475 0.18 28.08 30.05
N ILE A 476 -0.50 27.17 30.72
CA ILE A 476 -1.69 26.47 30.22
C ILE A 476 -2.79 27.49 29.86
N TYR A 477 -3.00 28.48 30.70
CA TYR A 477 -3.97 29.55 30.46
C TYR A 477 -3.63 30.36 29.19
N LYS A 478 -2.36 30.73 28.99
CA LYS A 478 -1.93 31.45 27.78
C LYS A 478 -2.18 30.63 26.51
N ILE A 479 -1.98 29.31 26.56
CA ILE A 479 -2.31 28.43 25.44
C ILE A 479 -3.82 28.50 25.16
N GLY A 480 -4.66 28.43 26.23
CA GLY A 480 -6.12 28.52 26.12
C GLY A 480 -6.63 29.83 25.53
N GLN A 481 -5.89 30.94 25.67
CA GLN A 481 -6.30 32.22 25.04
C GLN A 481 -6.28 32.21 23.51
N HIS A 482 -5.45 31.34 22.91
CA HIS A 482 -5.34 31.23 21.45
C HIS A 482 -6.15 30.07 20.86
N GLY A 483 -6.65 29.16 21.73
CA GLY A 483 -7.41 27.99 21.34
C GLY A 483 -8.34 27.51 22.44
N GLN A 484 -8.56 26.22 22.52
CA GLN A 484 -9.30 25.56 23.59
C GLN A 484 -8.36 24.66 24.38
N VAL A 485 -8.38 24.77 25.70
CA VAL A 485 -7.63 23.91 26.60
C VAL A 485 -8.56 23.21 27.58
N LEU A 486 -8.44 21.90 27.67
CA LEU A 486 -9.07 21.09 28.70
C LEU A 486 -7.96 20.60 29.62
N ALA A 487 -8.05 20.83 30.96
CA ALA A 487 -7.03 20.40 31.90
C ALA A 487 -7.63 19.56 33.03
N ILE A 488 -6.97 18.47 33.39
CA ILE A 488 -7.22 17.77 34.63
C ILE A 488 -6.09 18.17 35.59
N SER A 489 -6.46 18.75 36.74
CA SER A 489 -5.50 19.21 37.70
C SER A 489 -6.04 19.04 39.12
N HIS A 490 -5.12 18.86 40.07
CA HIS A 490 -5.39 18.86 41.50
C HIS A 490 -4.80 20.10 42.16
N LEU A 491 -4.16 21.02 41.40
CA LEU A 491 -3.54 22.21 41.93
C LEU A 491 -4.51 23.39 41.97
N PRO A 492 -4.74 24.01 43.14
CA PRO A 492 -5.60 25.18 43.28
C PRO A 492 -5.26 26.33 42.33
N GLN A 493 -3.96 26.50 42.02
CA GLN A 493 -3.47 27.54 41.09
C GLN A 493 -3.95 27.34 39.66
N VAL A 494 -3.95 26.09 39.19
CA VAL A 494 -4.41 25.74 37.81
C VAL A 494 -5.92 25.88 37.72
N ILE A 495 -6.63 25.43 38.76
CA ILE A 495 -8.09 25.47 38.81
C ILE A 495 -8.61 26.90 38.88
N ALA A 496 -7.99 27.74 39.71
CA ALA A 496 -8.44 29.12 39.90
C ALA A 496 -8.30 30.00 38.64
N ILE A 497 -7.27 29.75 37.82
CA ILE A 497 -7.02 30.57 36.62
C ILE A 497 -7.93 30.19 35.42
N ALA A 498 -8.52 28.99 35.43
CA ALA A 498 -9.37 28.49 34.35
C ALA A 498 -10.60 29.37 34.13
N ASP A 499 -11.11 29.42 32.91
CA ASP A 499 -12.34 30.13 32.56
C ASP A 499 -13.57 29.38 33.04
N TYR A 500 -13.56 28.05 32.87
CA TYR A 500 -14.66 27.16 33.23
C TYR A 500 -14.15 26.03 34.13
N GLN A 501 -14.96 25.59 35.10
CA GLN A 501 -14.64 24.48 35.97
C GLN A 501 -15.80 23.50 36.05
N PHE A 502 -15.57 22.27 35.61
CA PHE A 502 -16.48 21.17 35.85
C PHE A 502 -16.06 20.38 37.09
N PHE A 503 -17.04 20.04 37.90
CA PHE A 503 -16.86 19.18 39.07
C PHE A 503 -17.43 17.79 38.79
N ILE A 504 -16.60 16.78 38.97
CA ILE A 504 -16.94 15.38 38.78
C ILE A 504 -17.09 14.74 40.16
N GLU A 505 -18.28 14.22 40.42
CA GLU A 505 -18.63 13.58 41.67
C GLU A 505 -19.02 12.13 41.47
N LYS A 506 -18.61 11.27 42.37
CA LYS A 506 -18.96 9.86 42.38
C LYS A 506 -20.08 9.62 43.39
N ILE A 507 -21.25 9.27 42.88
CA ILE A 507 -22.41 8.89 43.69
C ILE A 507 -22.48 7.38 43.74
N SER A 508 -22.31 6.80 44.91
CA SER A 508 -22.40 5.36 45.14
C SER A 508 -23.61 5.05 46.01
N ASP A 509 -24.48 4.17 45.53
CA ASP A 509 -25.51 3.55 46.33
C ASP A 509 -25.19 2.08 46.56
N THR A 510 -26.10 1.35 47.25
CA THR A 510 -25.90 -0.07 47.61
C THR A 510 -25.80 -1.01 46.39
N HIS A 511 -26.13 -0.55 45.16
CA HIS A 511 -26.24 -1.40 43.99
C HIS A 511 -25.41 -0.89 42.79
N SER A 512 -25.11 0.40 42.74
CA SER A 512 -24.40 1.02 41.61
C SER A 512 -23.54 2.20 42.01
N THR A 513 -22.54 2.47 41.17
CA THR A 513 -21.74 3.67 41.23
C THR A 513 -21.92 4.42 39.92
N VAL A 514 -22.25 5.72 40.01
CA VAL A 514 -22.45 6.58 38.85
C VAL A 514 -21.63 7.86 39.05
N SER A 515 -20.93 8.28 37.98
CA SER A 515 -20.29 9.60 37.98
C SER A 515 -21.24 10.64 37.38
N THR A 516 -21.33 11.78 38.05
CA THR A 516 -22.05 12.97 37.58
C THR A 516 -21.07 14.11 37.36
N VAL A 517 -21.40 14.99 36.41
CA VAL A 517 -20.56 16.16 36.11
C VAL A 517 -21.44 17.40 36.05
N ARG A 518 -20.97 18.48 36.64
CA ARG A 518 -21.68 19.77 36.60
C ARG A 518 -20.71 20.94 36.47
N LEU A 519 -21.13 21.97 35.80
CA LEU A 519 -20.41 23.24 35.72
C LEU A 519 -20.60 23.98 37.06
N LEU A 520 -19.48 24.45 37.66
CA LEU A 520 -19.53 25.19 38.90
C LEU A 520 -19.79 26.68 38.66
N THR A 521 -20.65 27.27 39.54
CA THR A 521 -20.75 28.70 39.69
C THR A 521 -19.51 29.31 40.34
N ILE A 522 -19.34 30.62 40.28
CA ILE A 522 -18.18 31.31 40.92
C ILE A 522 -18.11 31.01 42.42
N GLU A 523 -19.23 31.02 43.12
CA GLU A 523 -19.33 30.74 44.54
C GLU A 523 -18.90 29.30 44.85
N GLU A 524 -19.37 28.35 44.08
CA GLU A 524 -18.98 26.95 44.22
C GLU A 524 -17.48 26.73 43.88
N ARG A 525 -16.94 27.45 42.91
CA ARG A 525 -15.50 27.42 42.58
C ARG A 525 -14.66 27.92 43.75
N ILE A 526 -15.10 29.02 44.43
CA ILE A 526 -14.42 29.53 45.63
C ILE A 526 -14.41 28.47 46.73
N GLN A 527 -15.53 27.80 46.96
CA GLN A 527 -15.63 26.73 47.95
C GLN A 527 -14.72 25.54 47.62
N GLU A 528 -14.75 25.11 46.37
CA GLU A 528 -13.94 23.98 45.94
C GLU A 528 -12.42 24.27 46.02
N VAL A 529 -11.99 25.46 45.59
CA VAL A 529 -10.59 25.89 45.72
C VAL A 529 -10.20 26.04 47.18
N ALA A 530 -11.08 26.56 48.06
CA ALA A 530 -10.82 26.66 49.48
C ALA A 530 -10.70 25.27 50.15
N LYS A 531 -11.54 24.31 49.77
CA LYS A 531 -11.45 22.91 50.19
C LYS A 531 -10.11 22.27 49.79
N MET A 532 -9.62 22.53 48.59
CA MET A 532 -8.32 22.06 48.15
C MET A 532 -7.14 22.69 48.89
N LEU A 533 -7.28 23.90 49.36
CA LEU A 533 -6.25 24.61 50.15
C LEU A 533 -6.19 24.17 51.61
N ALA A 534 -7.34 23.90 52.24
CA ALA A 534 -7.46 23.65 53.66
C ALA A 534 -7.85 22.21 54.06
N GLY A 535 -8.21 21.38 53.07
CA GLY A 535 -8.85 20.09 53.32
C GLY A 535 -10.34 20.25 53.64
N ASP A 536 -10.94 19.25 54.29
CA ASP A 536 -12.39 19.22 54.53
C ASP A 536 -12.87 20.35 55.49
N ASP A 537 -12.00 20.87 56.35
CA ASP A 537 -12.31 21.98 57.25
C ASP A 537 -12.01 23.32 56.58
N VAL A 538 -12.99 23.84 55.84
CA VAL A 538 -12.86 25.12 55.13
C VAL A 538 -12.90 26.29 56.10
N THR A 539 -11.77 27.00 56.26
CA THR A 539 -11.62 28.17 57.10
C THR A 539 -11.88 29.48 56.34
N GLU A 540 -12.25 30.57 57.03
CA GLU A 540 -12.37 31.91 56.44
C GLU A 540 -11.06 32.39 55.78
N ALA A 541 -9.90 31.99 56.30
CA ALA A 541 -8.60 32.27 55.68
C ALA A 541 -8.44 31.57 54.33
N ALA A 542 -8.86 30.30 54.22
CA ALA A 542 -8.85 29.55 52.98
C ALA A 542 -9.82 30.13 51.94
N LEU A 543 -11.03 30.56 52.35
CA LEU A 543 -11.97 31.25 51.51
C LEU A 543 -11.42 32.58 50.96
N SER A 544 -10.77 33.36 51.83
CA SER A 544 -10.12 34.62 51.44
C SER A 544 -9.00 34.37 50.41
N GLN A 545 -8.17 33.34 50.62
CA GLN A 545 -7.10 32.96 49.71
C GLN A 545 -7.67 32.44 48.36
N ALA A 546 -8.74 31.65 48.40
CA ALA A 546 -9.43 31.17 47.20
C ALA A 546 -9.99 32.34 46.38
N ARG A 547 -10.64 33.30 47.02
CA ARG A 547 -11.11 34.54 46.37
C ARG A 547 -9.97 35.35 45.77
N GLU A 548 -8.80 35.38 46.40
CA GLU A 548 -7.64 36.08 45.88
C GLU A 548 -7.07 35.39 44.62
N LEU A 549 -7.01 34.08 44.61
CA LEU A 549 -6.59 33.29 43.43
C LEU A 549 -7.57 33.48 42.27
N LEU A 550 -8.86 33.62 42.53
CA LEU A 550 -9.93 33.79 41.54
C LEU A 550 -10.17 35.26 41.14
N LYS A 551 -9.47 36.27 41.76
CA LYS A 551 -9.71 37.70 41.53
C LYS A 551 -9.74 38.17 40.06
N GLY A 552 -9.03 37.46 39.17
CA GLY A 552 -9.06 37.75 37.73
C GLY A 552 -10.32 37.28 37.00
N LYS A 553 -11.21 36.51 37.65
CA LYS A 553 -12.39 35.85 37.08
C LYS A 553 -13.71 36.25 37.77
N VAL A 554 -13.64 37.09 38.79
CA VAL A 554 -14.79 37.48 39.61
C VAL A 554 -15.46 38.80 39.12
N ASN A 555 -15.04 39.36 37.97
CA ASN A 555 -15.64 40.56 37.39
C ASN A 555 -16.59 40.24 36.25
#